data_d3d741722d15046a8f71743af07b4c74
#
_entry.id   d3d741722d15046a8f71743af07b4c74
#
_cell.length_a   1.000
_cell.length_b   1.000
_cell.length_c   1.000
_cell.angle_alpha   90.00
_cell.angle_beta   90.00
_cell.angle_gamma   90.00
#
_symmetry.space_group_name_H-M   'P 1'
#
loop_
_entity.id
_entity.type
_entity.pdbx_description
1 polymer ?
#
loop_
_entity_poly.entity_id
_entity_poly.type
_entity_poly.pdbx_seq_one_letter_code
_entity_poly.pdbx_strand_id
1 'polypeptide(L)'
;MQKKIYISAFAGLGNRLEALVLASMIQDRHGHAIYLDWPEKDSLQVAGTEAGRIALWERIGSLKLRDFDEAKLATLGSARIINLRASYGPRELQRRYVLPAAARLRAHPRIAAAIRETFARFGSRPAVAVHLRQGDFQVSGDSYDANAHRHPAPALWWYEHVMEAYARAFPDTYFVLGYNGDAQTIKRLQGRFEIALLPAVFDFEFPGRPELMRAGGHPVADLFGLACCTTLIATPTSSFSHWAANMLGPRTRTLLPPPRTSRDDPRFGVAELFGCVVLDWREAAEQGRGVTPVPQGAPPPPPTSPVTEWLQDCPGLA
;
A
#
# COMPACT_ATOMS: atom_id res chain seq x y z
N MET A 1 -34.74 9.28 5.47
CA MET A 1 -33.60 9.55 4.54
C MET A 1 -32.38 8.80 5.03
N GLN A 2 -31.66 8.14 4.11
CA GLN A 2 -30.46 7.37 4.39
C GLN A 2 -29.32 8.30 4.87
N LYS A 3 -28.61 7.91 5.91
CA LYS A 3 -27.39 8.58 6.36
C LYS A 3 -26.24 8.22 5.43
N LYS A 4 -25.34 9.16 5.11
CA LYS A 4 -24.29 8.98 4.10
C LYS A 4 -22.93 9.43 4.62
N ILE A 5 -21.89 8.66 4.26
CA ILE A 5 -20.49 9.06 4.40
C ILE A 5 -19.90 9.13 3.00
N TYR A 6 -19.30 10.26 2.66
CA TYR A 6 -18.52 10.41 1.44
C TYR A 6 -17.04 10.43 1.76
N ILE A 7 -16.27 9.54 1.13
CA ILE A 7 -14.81 9.57 1.16
C ILE A 7 -14.36 10.21 -0.16
N SER A 8 -14.02 11.51 -0.08
CA SER A 8 -13.60 12.28 -1.25
C SER A 8 -12.20 11.89 -1.72
N ALA A 9 -11.88 12.19 -2.98
CA ALA A 9 -10.53 12.05 -3.54
C ALA A 9 -9.57 13.04 -2.84
N PHE A 10 -8.88 12.59 -1.81
CA PHE A 10 -7.83 13.33 -1.13
C PHE A 10 -6.62 12.43 -0.93
N ALA A 11 -5.42 12.99 -0.96
CA ALA A 11 -4.16 12.28 -0.79
C ALA A 11 -4.01 11.02 -1.69
N GLY A 12 -3.06 10.13 -1.38
CA GLY A 12 -2.86 8.87 -2.11
C GLY A 12 -3.84 7.76 -1.70
N LEU A 13 -3.87 6.67 -2.48
CA LEU A 13 -4.76 5.52 -2.25
C LEU A 13 -4.64 4.97 -0.82
N GLY A 14 -3.43 4.80 -0.27
CA GLY A 14 -3.24 4.30 1.09
C GLY A 14 -3.98 5.13 2.14
N ASN A 15 -3.94 6.47 2.05
CA ASN A 15 -4.67 7.34 2.97
C ASN A 15 -6.19 7.23 2.81
N ARG A 16 -6.68 7.00 1.59
CA ARG A 16 -8.12 6.77 1.36
C ARG A 16 -8.58 5.42 1.90
N LEU A 17 -7.73 4.40 1.86
CA LEU A 17 -7.99 3.13 2.51
C LEU A 17 -8.04 3.27 4.05
N GLU A 18 -7.18 4.08 4.65
CA GLU A 18 -7.30 4.43 6.07
C GLU A 18 -8.64 5.13 6.36
N ALA A 19 -9.07 6.05 5.49
CA ALA A 19 -10.38 6.67 5.61
C ALA A 19 -11.54 5.66 5.47
N LEU A 20 -11.38 4.62 4.65
CA LEU A 20 -12.36 3.53 4.55
C LEU A 20 -12.51 2.78 5.87
N VAL A 21 -11.39 2.52 6.57
CA VAL A 21 -11.41 1.93 7.92
C VAL A 21 -12.27 2.78 8.86
N LEU A 22 -12.02 4.10 8.88
CA LEU A 22 -12.79 5.04 9.70
C LEU A 22 -14.27 5.10 9.31
N ALA A 23 -14.56 5.11 8.01
CA ALA A 23 -15.94 5.07 7.51
C ALA A 23 -16.65 3.78 7.91
N SER A 24 -15.95 2.63 7.90
CA SER A 24 -16.50 1.34 8.34
C SER A 24 -16.86 1.36 9.84
N MET A 25 -16.03 2.00 10.67
CA MET A 25 -16.35 2.20 12.10
C MET A 25 -17.63 3.02 12.28
N ILE A 26 -17.78 4.10 11.52
CA ILE A 26 -18.98 4.96 11.57
C ILE A 26 -20.20 4.22 11.01
N GLN A 27 -20.02 3.47 9.92
CA GLN A 27 -21.09 2.62 9.34
C GLN A 27 -21.61 1.62 10.34
N ASP A 28 -20.72 0.86 10.97
CA ASP A 28 -21.06 -0.17 11.94
C ASP A 28 -21.81 0.42 13.15
N ARG A 29 -21.34 1.55 13.68
CA ARG A 29 -21.93 2.18 14.87
C ARG A 29 -23.23 2.95 14.61
N HIS A 30 -23.37 3.57 13.44
CA HIS A 30 -24.43 4.56 13.17
C HIS A 30 -25.26 4.29 11.92
N GLY A 31 -24.96 3.23 11.16
CA GLY A 31 -25.74 2.80 9.99
C GLY A 31 -25.62 3.72 8.77
N HIS A 32 -24.51 4.45 8.61
CA HIS A 32 -24.29 5.27 7.43
C HIS A 32 -23.88 4.43 6.21
N ALA A 33 -24.43 4.72 5.05
CA ALA A 33 -23.95 4.16 3.78
C ALA A 33 -22.67 4.89 3.33
N ILE A 34 -21.71 4.14 2.80
CA ILE A 34 -20.40 4.67 2.37
C ILE A 34 -20.42 4.91 0.86
N TYR A 35 -20.06 6.13 0.47
CA TYR A 35 -19.91 6.56 -0.91
C TYR A 35 -18.46 6.94 -1.20
N LEU A 36 -17.91 6.40 -2.31
CA LEU A 36 -16.53 6.61 -2.71
C LEU A 36 -16.47 7.55 -3.92
N ASP A 37 -15.88 8.73 -3.75
CA ASP A 37 -15.52 9.65 -4.83
C ASP A 37 -14.03 9.52 -5.13
N TRP A 38 -13.61 8.32 -5.57
CA TRP A 38 -12.21 7.99 -5.79
C TRP A 38 -11.85 7.96 -7.29
N PRO A 39 -10.63 8.37 -7.64
CA PRO A 39 -10.14 8.24 -9.02
C PRO A 39 -9.97 6.78 -9.44
N GLU A 40 -9.80 5.85 -8.49
CA GLU A 40 -9.65 4.41 -8.73
C GLU A 40 -10.97 3.64 -8.82
N LYS A 41 -12.13 4.30 -8.90
CA LYS A 41 -13.45 3.65 -8.89
C LYS A 41 -13.64 2.59 -9.99
N ASP A 42 -12.95 2.76 -11.12
CA ASP A 42 -13.01 1.82 -12.26
C ASP A 42 -12.00 0.67 -12.10
N SER A 43 -11.02 0.83 -11.22
CA SER A 43 -9.92 -0.12 -10.99
C SER A 43 -10.07 -0.90 -9.69
N LEU A 44 -10.74 -0.31 -8.70
CA LEU A 44 -10.89 -0.84 -7.35
C LEU A 44 -12.34 -0.75 -6.90
N GLN A 45 -12.93 -1.89 -6.61
CA GLN A 45 -14.22 -1.99 -5.94
C GLN A 45 -14.04 -2.25 -4.44
N VAL A 46 -14.98 -1.72 -3.67
CA VAL A 46 -15.09 -1.99 -2.23
C VAL A 46 -16.50 -2.51 -1.94
N ALA A 47 -16.61 -3.79 -1.61
CA ALA A 47 -17.90 -4.41 -1.33
C ALA A 47 -18.67 -3.65 -0.23
N GLY A 48 -19.99 -3.47 -0.42
CA GLY A 48 -20.85 -2.75 0.52
C GLY A 48 -20.64 -1.23 0.52
N THR A 49 -20.06 -0.66 -0.54
CA THR A 49 -20.00 0.78 -0.78
C THR A 49 -20.60 1.12 -2.15
N GLU A 50 -20.89 2.39 -2.38
CA GLU A 50 -21.39 2.91 -3.63
C GLU A 50 -20.38 3.91 -4.22
N ALA A 51 -20.22 3.91 -5.56
CA ALA A 51 -19.51 4.98 -6.24
C ALA A 51 -20.41 6.23 -6.30
N GLY A 52 -19.88 7.38 -5.87
CA GLY A 52 -20.70 8.59 -5.90
C GLY A 52 -20.01 9.83 -5.38
N ARG A 53 -20.33 10.95 -6.00
CA ARG A 53 -19.88 12.28 -5.56
C ARG A 53 -20.91 12.92 -4.65
N ILE A 54 -20.42 13.64 -3.65
CA ILE A 54 -21.28 14.49 -2.84
C ILE A 54 -21.85 15.62 -3.68
N ALA A 55 -23.17 15.73 -3.76
CA ALA A 55 -23.82 16.81 -4.46
C ALA A 55 -23.57 18.16 -3.78
N LEU A 56 -23.66 19.27 -4.53
CA LEU A 56 -23.34 20.59 -4.01
C LEU A 56 -24.15 20.95 -2.76
N TRP A 57 -25.45 20.71 -2.78
CA TRP A 57 -26.35 20.96 -1.64
C TRP A 57 -26.05 20.05 -0.44
N GLU A 58 -25.66 18.79 -0.68
CA GLU A 58 -25.22 17.86 0.38
C GLU A 58 -23.91 18.33 1.01
N ARG A 59 -23.00 18.91 0.21
CA ARG A 59 -21.72 19.45 0.68
C ARG A 59 -21.92 20.62 1.62
N ILE A 60 -22.91 21.51 1.37
CA ILE A 60 -23.21 22.64 2.21
C ILE A 60 -23.70 22.18 3.59
N GLY A 61 -24.56 21.16 3.64
CA GLY A 61 -25.10 20.62 4.89
C GLY A 61 -24.29 19.47 5.52
N SER A 62 -23.12 19.14 4.99
CA SER A 62 -22.32 18.02 5.47
C SER A 62 -21.42 18.40 6.65
N LEU A 63 -21.29 17.46 7.59
CA LEU A 63 -20.23 17.50 8.59
C LEU A 63 -18.88 17.18 7.93
N LYS A 64 -17.97 18.13 7.90
CA LYS A 64 -16.59 17.93 7.42
C LYS A 64 -15.75 17.32 8.53
N LEU A 65 -15.36 16.06 8.36
CA LEU A 65 -14.58 15.32 9.34
C LEU A 65 -13.14 15.15 8.82
N ARG A 66 -12.20 15.87 9.42
CA ARG A 66 -10.76 15.80 9.06
C ARG A 66 -9.95 14.95 10.01
N ASP A 67 -10.37 14.88 11.24
CA ASP A 67 -9.83 14.08 12.33
C ASP A 67 -10.95 13.77 13.31
N PHE A 68 -10.86 12.68 14.01
CA PHE A 68 -11.78 12.39 15.11
C PHE A 68 -11.18 11.41 16.12
N ASP A 69 -11.68 11.54 17.32
CA ASP A 69 -11.43 10.68 18.45
C ASP A 69 -12.67 9.84 18.80
N GLU A 70 -12.59 9.08 19.86
CA GLU A 70 -13.69 8.23 20.30
C GLU A 70 -14.91 9.05 20.78
N ALA A 71 -14.68 10.20 21.39
CA ALA A 71 -15.78 11.07 21.85
C ALA A 71 -16.55 11.63 20.64
N LYS A 72 -15.85 12.13 19.63
CA LYS A 72 -16.48 12.55 18.37
C LYS A 72 -17.19 11.39 17.68
N LEU A 73 -16.57 10.20 17.62
CA LEU A 73 -17.21 9.02 17.05
C LEU A 73 -18.58 8.74 17.69
N ALA A 74 -18.71 8.91 19.01
CA ALA A 74 -19.99 8.70 19.71
C ALA A 74 -21.11 9.64 19.25
N THR A 75 -20.78 10.86 18.81
CA THR A 75 -21.74 11.92 18.41
C THR A 75 -22.10 11.91 16.92
N LEU A 76 -21.35 11.19 16.07
CA LEU A 76 -21.56 11.21 14.63
C LEU A 76 -22.91 10.66 14.17
N GLY A 77 -23.62 9.95 15.03
CA GLY A 77 -24.94 9.41 14.75
C GLY A 77 -26.01 10.46 14.42
N SER A 78 -25.85 11.70 14.87
CA SER A 78 -26.77 12.80 14.54
C SER A 78 -26.54 13.39 13.15
N ALA A 79 -25.33 13.24 12.58
CA ALA A 79 -24.99 13.77 11.28
C ALA A 79 -25.67 12.94 10.18
N ARG A 80 -26.40 13.59 9.26
CA ARG A 80 -27.00 12.93 8.10
C ARG A 80 -26.01 12.67 6.99
N ILE A 81 -25.09 13.60 6.79
CA ILE A 81 -24.08 13.54 5.73
C ILE A 81 -22.73 13.89 6.35
N ILE A 82 -21.78 12.99 6.17
CA ILE A 82 -20.39 13.16 6.61
C ILE A 82 -19.49 13.20 5.37
N ASN A 83 -18.71 14.26 5.23
CA ASN A 83 -17.64 14.37 4.26
C ASN A 83 -16.32 14.03 4.97
N LEU A 84 -15.89 12.77 4.84
CA LEU A 84 -14.72 12.24 5.52
C LEU A 84 -13.45 12.53 4.73
N ARG A 85 -12.52 13.23 5.36
CA ARG A 85 -11.18 13.55 4.85
C ARG A 85 -10.09 13.24 5.87
N ALA A 86 -10.41 12.39 6.85
CA ALA A 86 -9.49 11.92 7.85
C ALA A 86 -8.89 10.59 7.42
N SER A 87 -7.61 10.41 7.64
CA SER A 87 -6.90 9.13 7.56
C SER A 87 -6.42 8.64 8.93
N TYR A 88 -6.64 9.43 9.96
CA TYR A 88 -6.24 9.11 11.33
C TYR A 88 -7.41 9.23 12.29
N GLY A 89 -7.51 8.28 13.21
CA GLY A 89 -8.53 8.21 14.25
C GLY A 89 -8.03 7.39 15.45
N PRO A 90 -8.92 6.95 16.34
CA PRO A 90 -8.56 6.15 17.50
C PRO A 90 -7.89 4.83 17.10
N ARG A 91 -6.58 4.71 17.31
CA ARG A 91 -5.75 3.58 16.81
C ARG A 91 -6.26 2.22 17.25
N GLU A 92 -6.66 2.08 18.51
CA GLU A 92 -7.16 0.81 19.05
C GLU A 92 -8.44 0.35 18.36
N LEU A 93 -9.32 1.28 18.03
CA LEU A 93 -10.54 0.97 17.28
C LEU A 93 -10.20 0.68 15.81
N GLN A 94 -9.35 1.48 15.17
CA GLN A 94 -8.95 1.25 13.78
C GLN A 94 -8.45 -0.18 13.55
N ARG A 95 -7.64 -0.72 14.45
CA ARG A 95 -7.09 -2.09 14.35
C ARG A 95 -8.16 -3.16 14.13
N ARG A 96 -9.33 -3.00 14.75
CA ARG A 96 -10.44 -3.96 14.62
C ARG A 96 -11.09 -3.94 13.24
N TYR A 97 -11.03 -2.80 12.53
CA TYR A 97 -11.71 -2.60 11.26
C TYR A 97 -10.80 -2.74 10.04
N VAL A 98 -9.48 -2.79 10.23
CA VAL A 98 -8.51 -2.88 9.13
C VAL A 98 -8.71 -4.15 8.31
N LEU A 99 -8.68 -5.33 8.93
CA LEU A 99 -8.87 -6.59 8.21
C LEU A 99 -10.26 -6.73 7.59
N PRO A 100 -11.37 -6.41 8.29
CA PRO A 100 -12.68 -6.36 7.65
C PRO A 100 -12.77 -5.39 6.46
N ALA A 101 -12.13 -4.23 6.53
CA ALA A 101 -12.09 -3.29 5.43
C ALA A 101 -11.26 -3.84 4.25
N ALA A 102 -10.11 -4.44 4.53
CA ALA A 102 -9.28 -5.09 3.52
C ALA A 102 -10.00 -6.22 2.78
N ALA A 103 -10.76 -7.05 3.51
CA ALA A 103 -11.55 -8.14 2.95
C ALA A 103 -12.66 -7.67 1.98
N ARG A 104 -12.97 -6.37 1.94
CA ARG A 104 -13.95 -5.77 1.02
C ARG A 104 -13.35 -5.33 -0.30
N LEU A 105 -12.01 -5.24 -0.41
CA LEU A 105 -11.32 -4.73 -1.59
C LEU A 105 -11.29 -5.77 -2.70
N ARG A 106 -11.55 -5.35 -3.92
CA ARG A 106 -11.46 -6.18 -5.13
C ARG A 106 -10.80 -5.35 -6.24
N ALA A 107 -9.76 -5.91 -6.85
CA ALA A 107 -9.19 -5.31 -8.05
C ALA A 107 -10.07 -5.61 -9.28
N HIS A 108 -10.08 -4.70 -10.25
CA HIS A 108 -10.71 -4.98 -11.54
C HIS A 108 -10.15 -6.27 -12.16
N PRO A 109 -10.97 -7.15 -12.79
CA PRO A 109 -10.51 -8.44 -13.33
C PRO A 109 -9.33 -8.34 -14.29
N ARG A 110 -9.25 -7.29 -15.11
CA ARG A 110 -8.12 -7.05 -16.03
C ARG A 110 -6.81 -6.72 -15.28
N ILE A 111 -6.89 -6.01 -14.16
CA ILE A 111 -5.74 -5.77 -13.29
C ILE A 111 -5.30 -7.09 -12.65
N ALA A 112 -6.25 -7.85 -12.15
CA ALA A 112 -5.98 -9.17 -11.58
C ALA A 112 -5.34 -10.13 -12.59
N ALA A 113 -5.83 -10.15 -13.82
CA ALA A 113 -5.26 -10.93 -14.91
C ALA A 113 -3.83 -10.50 -15.23
N ALA A 114 -3.57 -9.18 -15.32
CA ALA A 114 -2.25 -8.64 -15.60
C ALA A 114 -1.22 -8.97 -14.50
N ILE A 115 -1.65 -8.96 -13.23
CA ILE A 115 -0.81 -9.39 -12.10
C ILE A 115 -0.45 -10.87 -12.26
N ARG A 116 -1.44 -11.75 -12.50
CA ARG A 116 -1.21 -13.17 -12.70
C ARG A 116 -0.30 -13.45 -13.90
N GLU A 117 -0.53 -12.78 -15.02
CA GLU A 117 0.31 -12.91 -16.23
C GLU A 117 1.75 -12.46 -15.96
N THR A 118 1.93 -11.36 -15.22
CA THR A 118 3.26 -10.89 -14.84
C THR A 118 3.98 -11.95 -14.01
N PHE A 119 3.34 -12.51 -13.00
CA PHE A 119 3.97 -13.54 -12.16
C PHE A 119 4.19 -14.85 -12.88
N ALA A 120 3.31 -15.23 -13.80
CA ALA A 120 3.48 -16.46 -14.61
C ALA A 120 4.79 -16.48 -15.41
N ARG A 121 5.33 -15.31 -15.80
CA ARG A 121 6.63 -15.19 -16.49
C ARG A 121 7.80 -15.63 -15.63
N PHE A 122 7.68 -15.57 -14.32
CA PHE A 122 8.72 -15.93 -13.36
C PHE A 122 8.50 -17.32 -12.74
N GLY A 123 7.36 -17.96 -13.00
CA GLY A 123 7.02 -19.28 -12.48
C GLY A 123 6.98 -19.33 -10.95
N SER A 124 7.53 -20.41 -10.39
CA SER A 124 7.56 -20.64 -8.93
C SER A 124 8.81 -20.08 -8.23
N ARG A 125 9.48 -19.12 -8.86
CA ARG A 125 10.69 -18.50 -8.31
C ARG A 125 10.38 -17.65 -7.07
N PRO A 126 11.34 -17.51 -6.14
CA PRO A 126 11.21 -16.62 -4.99
C PRO A 126 10.94 -15.18 -5.41
N ALA A 127 10.00 -14.51 -4.70
CA ALA A 127 9.62 -13.14 -4.97
C ALA A 127 9.76 -12.24 -3.74
N VAL A 128 10.32 -11.06 -3.93
CA VAL A 128 10.40 -10.00 -2.92
C VAL A 128 9.74 -8.73 -3.46
N ALA A 129 8.75 -8.21 -2.75
CA ALA A 129 8.15 -6.93 -3.07
C ALA A 129 9.09 -5.78 -2.70
N VAL A 130 9.10 -4.73 -3.53
CA VAL A 130 9.83 -3.49 -3.27
C VAL A 130 8.88 -2.33 -3.51
N HIS A 131 8.61 -1.54 -2.49
CA HIS A 131 7.87 -0.29 -2.64
C HIS A 131 8.81 0.90 -2.57
N LEU A 132 9.05 1.52 -3.70
CA LEU A 132 9.93 2.66 -3.86
C LEU A 132 9.10 3.94 -4.05
N ARG A 133 9.03 4.78 -3.01
CA ARG A 133 8.33 6.06 -3.07
C ARG A 133 9.31 7.22 -2.99
N GLN A 134 9.37 7.99 -4.05
CA GLN A 134 10.28 9.13 -4.18
C GLN A 134 9.53 10.45 -4.42
N GLY A 135 8.38 10.44 -5.10
CA GLY A 135 7.72 11.63 -5.66
C GLY A 135 7.47 12.76 -4.65
N ASP A 136 6.66 12.50 -3.63
CA ASP A 136 6.30 13.47 -2.58
C ASP A 136 7.07 13.27 -1.26
N PHE A 137 7.98 12.29 -1.24
CA PHE A 137 8.84 11.99 -0.10
C PHE A 137 10.20 12.66 -0.25
N GLN A 138 10.78 13.07 0.87
CA GLN A 138 12.13 13.64 0.89
C GLN A 138 13.15 12.52 0.95
N VAL A 139 13.79 12.29 -0.18
CA VAL A 139 14.79 11.24 -0.32
C VAL A 139 16.07 11.66 0.42
N SER A 140 16.54 10.79 1.28
CA SER A 140 17.80 10.94 1.99
C SER A 140 18.98 10.82 1.01
N GLY A 141 20.06 11.56 1.25
CA GLY A 141 21.33 11.40 0.55
C GLY A 141 22.10 10.16 1.02
N ASP A 142 23.32 10.35 1.53
CA ASP A 142 24.14 9.24 2.04
C ASP A 142 23.76 8.75 3.44
N SER A 143 22.88 9.46 4.12
CA SER A 143 22.35 9.05 5.43
C SER A 143 20.84 9.18 5.48
N TYR A 144 20.18 8.24 6.15
CA TYR A 144 18.75 8.25 6.43
C TYR A 144 18.53 8.54 7.93
N ASP A 145 17.65 9.51 8.22
CA ASP A 145 17.15 9.76 9.58
C ASP A 145 15.63 9.86 9.53
N ALA A 146 14.95 8.98 10.23
CA ALA A 146 13.50 8.90 10.30
C ALA A 146 12.83 10.17 10.87
N ASN A 147 13.60 11.01 11.58
CA ASN A 147 13.12 12.23 12.22
C ASN A 147 13.52 13.51 11.46
N ALA A 148 14.34 13.39 10.39
CA ALA A 148 14.83 14.56 9.68
C ALA A 148 13.74 15.33 8.94
N HIS A 149 12.68 14.62 8.51
CA HIS A 149 11.62 15.17 7.67
C HIS A 149 10.26 14.58 8.02
N ARG A 150 9.20 15.24 7.56
CA ARG A 150 7.83 14.76 7.76
C ARG A 150 7.56 13.41 7.06
N HIS A 151 8.12 13.22 5.88
CA HIS A 151 8.01 12.00 5.08
C HIS A 151 9.39 11.62 4.55
N PRO A 152 10.27 11.08 5.41
CA PRO A 152 11.60 10.67 4.98
C PRO A 152 11.52 9.40 4.16
N ALA A 153 12.25 9.35 3.04
CA ALA A 153 12.45 8.15 2.25
C ALA A 153 13.93 7.77 2.24
N PRO A 154 14.26 6.48 2.33
CA PRO A 154 15.62 6.02 2.14
C PRO A 154 16.10 6.34 0.74
N ALA A 155 17.40 6.62 0.59
CA ALA A 155 18.01 6.75 -0.72
C ALA A 155 18.04 5.42 -1.46
N LEU A 156 18.19 5.48 -2.79
CA LEU A 156 18.17 4.29 -3.65
C LEU A 156 19.24 3.26 -3.25
N TRP A 157 20.42 3.71 -2.79
CA TRP A 157 21.50 2.81 -2.35
C TRP A 157 21.07 1.85 -1.22
N TRP A 158 20.15 2.26 -0.34
CA TRP A 158 19.64 1.36 0.70
C TRP A 158 18.80 0.23 0.11
N TYR A 159 17.88 0.56 -0.82
CA TYR A 159 17.10 -0.46 -1.52
C TYR A 159 18.00 -1.40 -2.31
N GLU A 160 18.97 -0.85 -3.07
CA GLU A 160 19.94 -1.64 -3.83
C GLU A 160 20.71 -2.61 -2.92
N HIS A 161 21.18 -2.13 -1.76
CA HIS A 161 21.89 -2.96 -0.78
C HIS A 161 21.05 -4.12 -0.29
N VAL A 162 19.78 -3.87 0.08
CA VAL A 162 18.87 -4.91 0.55
C VAL A 162 18.54 -5.91 -0.56
N MET A 163 18.28 -5.42 -1.77
CA MET A 163 18.03 -6.26 -2.94
C MET A 163 19.24 -7.12 -3.30
N GLU A 164 20.46 -6.58 -3.24
CA GLU A 164 21.70 -7.34 -3.45
C GLU A 164 21.91 -8.44 -2.43
N ALA A 165 21.60 -8.18 -1.16
CA ALA A 165 21.69 -9.19 -0.13
C ALA A 165 20.73 -10.36 -0.41
N TYR A 166 19.50 -10.08 -0.86
CA TYR A 166 18.55 -11.12 -1.28
C TYR A 166 19.03 -11.86 -2.52
N ALA A 167 19.44 -11.16 -3.58
CA ALA A 167 19.92 -11.78 -4.80
C ALA A 167 21.17 -12.64 -4.57
N ARG A 168 22.04 -12.25 -3.66
CA ARG A 168 23.24 -13.03 -3.28
C ARG A 168 22.88 -14.29 -2.49
N ALA A 169 21.95 -14.18 -1.53
CA ALA A 169 21.54 -15.32 -0.71
C ALA A 169 20.62 -16.29 -1.49
N PHE A 170 19.82 -15.78 -2.40
CA PHE A 170 18.85 -16.52 -3.20
C PHE A 170 18.92 -16.05 -4.66
N PRO A 171 19.84 -16.60 -5.47
CA PRO A 171 20.12 -16.10 -6.83
C PRO A 171 18.92 -16.11 -7.78
N ASP A 172 17.95 -16.98 -7.54
CA ASP A 172 16.72 -17.08 -8.35
C ASP A 172 15.64 -16.07 -7.97
N THR A 173 15.91 -15.20 -6.97
CA THR A 173 14.94 -14.21 -6.52
C THR A 173 14.73 -13.12 -7.57
N TYR A 174 13.46 -12.81 -7.86
CA TYR A 174 13.08 -11.62 -8.60
C TYR A 174 12.35 -10.63 -7.69
N PHE A 175 12.29 -9.36 -8.12
CA PHE A 175 11.71 -8.29 -7.33
C PHE A 175 10.45 -7.74 -7.99
N VAL A 176 9.35 -7.69 -7.25
CA VAL A 176 8.09 -7.06 -7.70
C VAL A 176 8.12 -5.61 -7.27
N LEU A 177 8.18 -4.69 -8.24
CA LEU A 177 8.38 -3.27 -7.97
C LEU A 177 7.08 -2.48 -8.11
N GLY A 178 6.63 -1.90 -7.00
CA GLY A 178 5.66 -0.80 -6.98
C GLY A 178 6.40 0.52 -6.76
N TYR A 179 6.19 1.50 -7.62
CA TYR A 179 6.99 2.71 -7.54
C TYR A 179 6.24 4.00 -7.86
N ASN A 180 6.73 5.07 -7.24
CA ASN A 180 6.38 6.44 -7.56
C ASN A 180 7.69 7.24 -7.63
N GLY A 181 8.21 7.48 -8.83
CA GLY A 181 9.50 8.14 -9.04
C GLY A 181 9.85 8.27 -10.52
N ASP A 182 11.11 8.54 -10.81
CA ASP A 182 11.58 8.74 -12.18
C ASP A 182 11.93 7.42 -12.90
N ALA A 183 11.81 7.45 -14.22
CA ALA A 183 12.07 6.28 -15.07
C ALA A 183 13.55 5.86 -15.08
N GLN A 184 14.49 6.76 -14.75
CA GLN A 184 15.92 6.42 -14.74
C GLN A 184 16.25 5.52 -13.56
N THR A 185 15.65 5.79 -12.39
CA THR A 185 15.74 4.90 -11.21
C THR A 185 15.29 3.48 -11.56
N ILE A 186 14.18 3.34 -12.27
CA ILE A 186 13.68 2.02 -12.68
C ILE A 186 14.65 1.32 -13.63
N LYS A 187 15.16 2.03 -14.66
CA LYS A 187 16.15 1.49 -15.60
C LYS A 187 17.42 1.05 -14.87
N ARG A 188 17.89 1.83 -13.91
CA ARG A 188 19.05 1.49 -13.10
C ARG A 188 18.85 0.19 -12.31
N LEU A 189 17.69 0.03 -11.67
CA LEU A 189 17.36 -1.20 -10.94
C LEU A 189 17.24 -2.40 -11.89
N GLN A 190 16.58 -2.25 -13.05
CA GLN A 190 16.46 -3.30 -14.05
C GLN A 190 17.81 -3.72 -14.66
N GLY A 191 18.78 -2.83 -14.70
CA GLY A 191 20.16 -3.15 -15.14
C GLY A 191 20.96 -3.98 -14.14
N ARG A 192 20.48 -4.13 -12.90
CA ARG A 192 21.17 -4.85 -11.81
C ARG A 192 20.40 -6.05 -11.27
N PHE A 193 19.09 -6.00 -11.33
CA PHE A 193 18.19 -6.97 -10.71
C PHE A 193 17.13 -7.44 -11.70
N GLU A 194 16.64 -8.64 -11.52
CA GLU A 194 15.48 -9.13 -12.23
C GLU A 194 14.20 -8.58 -11.62
N ILE A 195 13.50 -7.71 -12.35
CA ILE A 195 12.38 -6.92 -11.86
C ILE A 195 11.10 -7.24 -12.61
N ALA A 196 10.06 -7.59 -11.90
CA ALA A 196 8.70 -7.65 -12.38
C ALA A 196 8.04 -6.27 -12.22
N LEU A 197 7.72 -5.63 -13.34
CA LEU A 197 6.90 -4.43 -13.38
C LEU A 197 5.47 -4.80 -13.77
N LEU A 198 4.52 -4.23 -13.05
CA LEU A 198 3.11 -4.34 -13.38
C LEU A 198 2.73 -3.26 -14.40
N PRO A 199 1.72 -3.49 -15.27
CA PRO A 199 1.27 -2.47 -16.18
C PRO A 199 0.83 -1.20 -15.46
N ALA A 200 1.28 -0.05 -15.93
CA ALA A 200 0.98 1.26 -15.35
C ALA A 200 -0.34 1.84 -15.86
N VAL A 201 -0.82 1.36 -17.00
CA VAL A 201 -2.00 1.90 -17.70
C VAL A 201 -2.90 0.78 -18.17
N PHE A 202 -4.19 1.00 -18.02
CA PHE A 202 -5.24 0.11 -18.51
C PHE A 202 -6.23 0.94 -19.37
N ASP A 203 -6.57 0.43 -20.55
CA ASP A 203 -7.43 1.11 -21.52
C ASP A 203 -8.87 1.32 -21.03
N PHE A 204 -9.37 0.48 -20.14
CA PHE A 204 -10.69 0.65 -19.55
C PHE A 204 -10.83 1.87 -18.65
N GLU A 205 -9.70 2.41 -18.14
CA GLU A 205 -9.70 3.58 -17.26
C GLU A 205 -9.75 4.90 -18.04
N PHE A 206 -9.15 4.90 -19.23
CA PHE A 206 -9.01 6.12 -20.06
C PHE A 206 -9.43 5.88 -21.51
N PRO A 207 -10.63 5.33 -21.76
CA PRO A 207 -11.05 5.03 -23.12
C PRO A 207 -11.11 6.31 -23.96
N GLY A 208 -10.27 6.37 -25.02
CA GLY A 208 -10.19 7.53 -25.90
C GLY A 208 -9.61 8.81 -25.30
N ARG A 209 -8.93 8.71 -24.14
CA ARG A 209 -8.32 9.84 -23.44
C ARG A 209 -6.88 9.56 -23.05
N PRO A 210 -5.97 9.41 -24.02
CA PRO A 210 -4.56 9.09 -23.76
C PRO A 210 -3.84 10.16 -22.92
N GLU A 211 -4.30 11.41 -22.94
CA GLU A 211 -3.77 12.52 -22.16
C GLU A 211 -3.99 12.35 -20.64
N LEU A 212 -4.91 11.48 -20.25
CA LEU A 212 -5.15 11.15 -18.83
C LEU A 212 -4.37 9.94 -18.35
N MET A 213 -3.53 9.34 -19.20
CA MET A 213 -2.71 8.20 -18.83
C MET A 213 -1.80 8.55 -17.66
N ARG A 214 -1.72 7.60 -16.73
CA ARG A 214 -0.94 7.79 -15.49
C ARG A 214 0.56 7.83 -15.79
N ALA A 215 1.26 8.71 -15.09
CA ALA A 215 2.71 8.67 -15.00
C ALA A 215 3.12 7.82 -13.79
N GLY A 216 4.06 6.90 -13.96
CA GLY A 216 4.51 5.99 -12.90
C GLY A 216 3.68 4.70 -12.80
N GLY A 217 3.76 4.00 -11.67
CA GLY A 217 3.03 2.75 -11.43
C GLY A 217 1.51 2.94 -11.30
N HIS A 218 0.75 1.88 -11.56
CA HIS A 218 -0.69 1.88 -11.36
C HIS A 218 -1.03 1.56 -9.89
N PRO A 219 -1.66 2.47 -9.12
CA PRO A 219 -1.77 2.31 -7.67
C PRO A 219 -2.51 1.03 -7.24
N VAL A 220 -3.53 0.57 -7.98
CA VAL A 220 -4.24 -0.66 -7.64
C VAL A 220 -3.43 -1.89 -8.04
N ALA A 221 -2.83 -1.91 -9.24
CA ALA A 221 -1.99 -3.02 -9.67
C ALA A 221 -0.77 -3.17 -8.74
N ASP A 222 -0.09 -2.07 -8.42
CA ASP A 222 1.04 -2.07 -7.50
C ASP A 222 0.64 -2.55 -6.10
N LEU A 223 -0.47 -2.05 -5.55
CA LEU A 223 -0.95 -2.44 -4.23
C LEU A 223 -1.18 -3.96 -4.14
N PHE A 224 -1.96 -4.51 -5.07
CA PHE A 224 -2.29 -5.93 -5.08
C PHE A 224 -1.10 -6.79 -5.48
N GLY A 225 -0.27 -6.34 -6.40
CA GLY A 225 0.95 -7.05 -6.81
C GLY A 225 1.96 -7.16 -5.68
N LEU A 226 2.24 -6.08 -4.96
CA LEU A 226 3.11 -6.11 -3.78
C LEU A 226 2.55 -7.03 -2.69
N ALA A 227 1.23 -7.01 -2.49
CA ALA A 227 0.54 -7.82 -1.49
C ALA A 227 0.61 -9.34 -1.77
N CYS A 228 0.94 -9.75 -2.99
CA CYS A 228 1.19 -11.15 -3.32
C CYS A 228 2.50 -11.70 -2.72
N CYS A 229 3.41 -10.86 -2.25
CA CYS A 229 4.69 -11.27 -1.71
C CYS A 229 4.68 -11.32 -0.18
N THR A 230 5.37 -12.31 0.39
CA THR A 230 5.49 -12.47 1.85
C THR A 230 6.65 -11.68 2.45
N THR A 231 7.44 -11.03 1.62
CA THR A 231 8.53 -10.11 2.03
C THR A 231 8.40 -8.82 1.25
N LEU A 232 8.46 -7.69 1.96
CA LEU A 232 8.37 -6.35 1.38
C LEU A 232 9.53 -5.47 1.88
N ILE A 233 10.34 -4.96 0.95
CA ILE A 233 11.26 -3.85 1.19
C ILE A 233 10.43 -2.56 1.05
N ALA A 234 10.17 -1.87 2.16
CA ALA A 234 9.16 -0.84 2.23
C ALA A 234 9.72 0.57 2.34
N THR A 235 8.97 1.55 1.87
CA THR A 235 9.20 2.96 2.24
C THR A 235 8.60 3.20 3.63
N PRO A 236 9.39 3.66 4.61
CA PRO A 236 8.91 4.02 5.93
C PRO A 236 7.79 5.07 5.89
N THR A 237 6.93 5.06 6.88
CA THR A 237 5.78 6.00 7.02
C THR A 237 4.76 5.99 5.88
N SER A 238 4.94 5.15 4.87
CA SER A 238 4.00 5.02 3.76
C SER A 238 2.80 4.15 4.13
N SER A 239 1.62 4.73 4.21
CA SER A 239 0.36 3.97 4.36
C SER A 239 0.17 2.93 3.24
N PHE A 240 0.65 3.22 2.03
CA PHE A 240 0.60 2.29 0.92
C PHE A 240 1.42 1.02 1.18
N SER A 241 2.66 1.15 1.71
CA SER A 241 3.46 -0.01 2.15
C SER A 241 2.75 -0.84 3.21
N HIS A 242 2.13 -0.17 4.18
CA HIS A 242 1.41 -0.85 5.25
C HIS A 242 0.23 -1.67 4.71
N TRP A 243 -0.54 -1.11 3.78
CA TRP A 243 -1.65 -1.82 3.14
C TRP A 243 -1.17 -3.00 2.29
N ALA A 244 -0.15 -2.81 1.47
CA ALA A 244 0.44 -3.90 0.69
C ALA A 244 0.96 -5.03 1.58
N ALA A 245 1.65 -4.69 2.68
CA ALA A 245 2.29 -5.68 3.53
C ALA A 245 1.32 -6.55 4.32
N ASN A 246 0.29 -5.95 4.93
CA ASN A 246 -0.42 -6.60 6.02
C ASN A 246 -1.92 -6.70 5.85
N MET A 247 -2.50 -5.92 4.95
CA MET A 247 -3.94 -5.77 4.88
C MET A 247 -4.56 -6.49 3.71
N LEU A 248 -3.81 -6.71 2.63
CA LEU A 248 -4.30 -7.35 1.42
C LEU A 248 -3.72 -8.75 1.20
N GLY A 249 -2.64 -9.12 1.86
CA GLY A 249 -1.93 -10.35 1.63
C GLY A 249 -1.77 -11.24 2.86
N PRO A 250 -1.03 -12.32 2.72
CA PRO A 250 -0.57 -13.10 3.85
C PRO A 250 0.32 -12.24 4.75
N ARG A 251 0.55 -12.73 5.96
CA ARG A 251 1.48 -12.08 6.89
C ARG A 251 2.82 -11.80 6.21
N THR A 252 3.16 -10.54 6.03
CA THR A 252 4.32 -10.12 5.26
C THR A 252 5.42 -9.60 6.18
N ARG A 253 6.63 -10.10 5.98
CA ARG A 253 7.84 -9.54 6.61
C ARG A 253 8.15 -8.21 5.93
N THR A 254 7.99 -7.12 6.65
CA THR A 254 8.29 -5.78 6.15
C THR A 254 9.67 -5.34 6.59
N LEU A 255 10.54 -5.02 5.65
CA LEU A 255 11.90 -4.55 5.88
C LEU A 255 11.94 -3.03 5.74
N LEU A 256 12.44 -2.38 6.78
CA LEU A 256 12.61 -0.94 6.86
C LEU A 256 14.06 -0.60 7.24
N PRO A 257 14.61 0.55 6.83
CA PRO A 257 15.88 1.01 7.38
C PRO A 257 15.74 1.27 8.88
N PRO A 258 16.81 1.11 9.66
CA PRO A 258 16.84 1.60 11.03
C PRO A 258 16.50 3.09 11.08
N PRO A 259 16.07 3.61 12.23
CA PRO A 259 15.74 5.03 12.37
C PRO A 259 16.89 5.98 11.99
N ARG A 260 18.12 5.51 12.10
CA ARG A 260 19.34 6.20 11.60
C ARG A 260 20.24 5.20 10.91
N THR A 261 20.64 5.54 9.70
CA THR A 261 21.46 4.68 8.85
C THR A 261 22.31 5.54 7.93
N SER A 262 23.59 5.20 7.73
CA SER A 262 24.49 5.88 6.81
C SER A 262 25.09 4.89 5.82
N ARG A 263 25.31 5.34 4.58
CA ARG A 263 25.99 4.58 3.54
C ARG A 263 27.43 4.20 3.95
N ASP A 264 28.07 5.07 4.69
CA ASP A 264 29.46 4.85 5.17
C ASP A 264 29.55 4.01 6.44
N ASP A 265 28.42 3.51 6.95
CA ASP A 265 28.42 2.61 8.10
C ASP A 265 29.15 1.31 7.71
N PRO A 266 30.26 0.96 8.40
CA PRO A 266 31.09 -0.19 8.05
C PRO A 266 30.34 -1.51 8.07
N ARG A 267 29.19 -1.54 8.74
CA ARG A 267 28.31 -2.70 8.81
C ARG A 267 27.58 -2.97 7.50
N PHE A 268 27.50 -2.02 6.57
CA PHE A 268 26.90 -2.21 5.23
C PHE A 268 27.70 -3.15 4.33
N GLY A 269 28.96 -3.38 4.59
CA GLY A 269 29.82 -4.30 3.82
C GLY A 269 29.61 -5.77 4.14
N VAL A 270 28.86 -6.11 5.18
CA VAL A 270 28.61 -7.49 5.60
C VAL A 270 27.42 -8.05 4.81
N ALA A 271 27.51 -9.33 4.40
CA ALA A 271 26.44 -10.02 3.65
C ALA A 271 25.15 -10.23 4.46
N GLU A 272 25.03 -9.60 5.59
CA GLU A 272 23.87 -9.58 6.46
C GLU A 272 23.06 -8.31 6.17
N LEU A 273 21.73 -8.36 6.25
CA LEU A 273 20.87 -7.17 6.16
C LEU A 273 21.03 -6.31 7.40
N PHE A 274 22.25 -5.91 7.61
CA PHE A 274 22.49 -4.88 8.59
C PHE A 274 21.66 -3.67 8.25
N GLY A 275 20.87 -3.26 9.19
CA GLY A 275 20.10 -2.07 9.03
C GLY A 275 18.68 -2.23 8.50
N CYS A 276 18.12 -3.42 8.50
CA CYS A 276 16.68 -3.58 8.32
C CYS A 276 15.98 -3.83 9.66
N VAL A 277 14.90 -3.09 9.86
CA VAL A 277 13.95 -3.37 10.94
C VAL A 277 12.86 -4.23 10.35
N VAL A 278 12.67 -5.42 10.89
CA VAL A 278 11.53 -6.27 10.54
C VAL A 278 10.31 -5.77 11.30
N LEU A 279 9.31 -5.37 10.55
CA LEU A 279 8.02 -5.00 11.09
C LEU A 279 7.02 -6.09 10.74
N ASP A 280 6.58 -6.83 11.74
CA ASP A 280 5.37 -7.59 11.65
C ASP A 280 4.24 -6.72 12.19
N TRP A 281 3.30 -6.37 11.34
CA TRP A 281 2.19 -5.50 11.74
C TRP A 281 1.35 -6.08 12.87
N ARG A 282 1.22 -7.40 12.94
CA ARG A 282 0.48 -8.09 13.99
C ARG A 282 1.27 -8.16 15.29
N GLU A 283 2.59 -8.31 15.21
CA GLU A 283 3.49 -8.38 16.35
C GLU A 283 4.07 -7.03 16.75
N ALA A 284 4.16 -6.05 15.87
CA ALA A 284 4.66 -4.71 16.18
C ALA A 284 3.86 -4.00 17.28
N ALA A 285 2.65 -4.49 17.54
CA ALA A 285 1.84 -4.06 18.67
C ALA A 285 2.31 -4.65 20.01
N GLU A 286 2.99 -5.80 20.00
CA GLU A 286 3.29 -6.59 21.20
C GLU A 286 4.79 -6.64 21.54
N GLN A 287 5.69 -6.59 20.57
CA GLN A 287 7.09 -6.96 20.77
C GLN A 287 8.14 -5.89 20.44
N GLY A 288 7.73 -4.73 19.97
CA GLY A 288 8.71 -3.72 19.57
C GLY A 288 9.45 -4.07 18.27
N ARG A 289 10.29 -3.14 17.82
CA ARG A 289 11.05 -3.25 16.57
C ARG A 289 12.30 -4.07 16.78
N GLY A 290 12.40 -5.22 16.13
CA GLY A 290 13.62 -6.03 16.12
C GLY A 290 14.48 -5.75 14.89
N VAL A 291 15.80 -5.73 15.06
CA VAL A 291 16.75 -5.76 13.95
C VAL A 291 17.03 -7.24 13.65
N THR A 292 16.69 -7.69 12.45
CA THR A 292 16.93 -9.08 12.06
C THR A 292 18.00 -9.12 10.97
N PRO A 293 19.02 -9.97 11.12
CA PRO A 293 19.97 -10.24 10.04
C PRO A 293 19.23 -10.87 8.84
N VAL A 294 19.70 -10.63 7.68
CA VAL A 294 19.18 -11.15 6.42
C VAL A 294 19.78 -12.43 6.03
N PRO A 295 19.05 -13.04 5.14
CA PRO A 295 18.00 -13.97 5.42
C PRO A 295 18.60 -15.23 5.97
N GLN A 296 18.38 -15.47 7.21
CA GLN A 296 18.64 -16.79 7.77
C GLN A 296 17.44 -17.68 7.40
N GLY A 297 17.66 -18.69 6.63
CA GLY A 297 16.65 -19.70 6.35
C GLY A 297 16.26 -19.88 4.88
N ALA A 298 15.04 -20.35 4.67
CA ALA A 298 14.50 -20.64 3.34
C ALA A 298 14.32 -19.37 2.49
N PRO A 299 14.44 -19.48 1.16
CA PRO A 299 14.14 -18.37 0.25
C PRO A 299 12.71 -17.87 0.47
N PRO A 300 12.45 -16.58 0.18
CA PRO A 300 11.08 -16.10 0.18
C PRO A 300 10.26 -16.96 -0.77
N PRO A 301 9.03 -17.34 -0.40
CA PRO A 301 8.21 -18.17 -1.28
C PRO A 301 7.83 -17.36 -2.54
N PRO A 302 7.42 -18.05 -3.61
CA PRO A 302 6.80 -17.41 -4.76
C PRO A 302 5.53 -16.67 -4.31
N PRO A 303 5.01 -15.72 -5.13
CA PRO A 303 3.78 -15.01 -4.83
C PRO A 303 2.64 -15.98 -4.51
N THR A 304 1.95 -15.76 -3.40
CA THR A 304 1.03 -16.76 -2.87
C THR A 304 -0.44 -16.51 -3.23
N SER A 305 -1.20 -17.60 -3.20
CA SER A 305 -2.59 -17.70 -3.60
C SER A 305 -3.65 -16.94 -2.76
N PRO A 306 -3.49 -16.59 -1.47
CA PRO A 306 -4.57 -15.90 -0.75
C PRO A 306 -4.99 -14.59 -1.38
N VAL A 307 -4.05 -13.89 -2.05
CA VAL A 307 -4.36 -12.69 -2.82
C VAL A 307 -5.04 -13.01 -4.14
N THR A 308 -4.82 -14.20 -4.70
CA THR A 308 -5.52 -14.63 -5.91
C THR A 308 -7.01 -14.85 -5.67
N GLU A 309 -7.45 -15.20 -4.46
CA GLU A 309 -8.87 -15.26 -4.13
C GLU A 309 -9.53 -13.88 -4.19
N TRP A 310 -8.84 -12.83 -3.77
CA TRP A 310 -9.31 -11.44 -3.93
C TRP A 310 -9.30 -10.93 -5.36
N LEU A 311 -8.58 -11.65 -6.22
CA LEU A 311 -8.50 -11.37 -7.65
C LEU A 311 -9.49 -12.22 -8.46
N GLN A 312 -10.19 -13.20 -7.87
CA GLN A 312 -10.93 -14.19 -8.65
C GLN A 312 -12.37 -13.81 -8.98
N ASP A 313 -13.10 -13.11 -8.10
CA ASP A 313 -14.53 -12.89 -8.35
C ASP A 313 -14.94 -11.45 -8.03
N CYS A 314 -15.04 -10.64 -9.07
CA CYS A 314 -15.80 -9.39 -9.03
C CYS A 314 -17.04 -9.54 -9.92
N PRO A 315 -18.17 -10.07 -9.43
CA PRO A 315 -19.42 -9.98 -10.16
C PRO A 315 -19.81 -8.50 -10.25
N GLY A 316 -19.86 -7.96 -11.47
CA GLY A 316 -20.30 -6.59 -11.74
C GLY A 316 -19.27 -5.66 -12.37
N LEU A 317 -18.08 -6.14 -12.73
CA LEU A 317 -17.09 -5.43 -13.55
C LEU A 317 -16.92 -6.11 -14.93
N ALA A 318 -18.03 -6.61 -15.52
CA ALA A 318 -18.05 -7.11 -16.89
C ALA A 318 -18.29 -5.96 -17.87
#